data_06938f4a634c5d4ba3c8e30a4e0006b0
#
_entry.id   06938f4a634c5d4ba3c8e30a4e0006b0
#
_cell.length_a   1.000
_cell.length_b   1.000
_cell.length_c   1.000
_cell.angle_alpha   90.00
_cell.angle_beta   90.00
_cell.angle_gamma   90.00
#
_symmetry.space_group_name_H-M   'P 1'
#
loop_
_entity.id
_entity.type
_entity.pdbx_description
1 polymer ?
#
loop_
_entity_poly.entity_id
_entity_poly.type
_entity_poly.pdbx_seq_one_letter_code
_entity_poly.pdbx_strand_id
1 'polypeptide(L)'
;MDAQWTALQEEKLQLLRRLAEIEVEQQRQQGTFNSVPHYSVLEQAARGLGQELSRLTQQRAVREVAASSRPNSPCPKCGKSCSVEMSKREVTSLDGPVEVLEPEAFCPACRRSFFPSA
;
A
#
# COMPACT_ATOMS: atom_id res chain seq x y z
N MET A 1 -20.87 -1.95 -14.82
CA MET A 1 -20.12 -0.96 -14.05
C MET A 1 -20.44 0.41 -14.55
N ASP A 2 -20.39 1.38 -13.66
CA ASP A 2 -20.80 2.73 -14.01
C ASP A 2 -19.74 3.51 -14.80
N ALA A 3 -20.10 4.72 -15.21
CA ALA A 3 -19.20 5.60 -15.97
C ALA A 3 -17.97 6.01 -15.15
N GLN A 4 -18.10 6.13 -13.84
CA GLN A 4 -16.99 6.46 -12.95
C GLN A 4 -15.94 5.34 -12.92
N TRP A 5 -16.37 4.10 -12.85
CA TRP A 5 -15.46 2.94 -12.89
C TRP A 5 -14.68 2.92 -14.21
N THR A 6 -15.39 3.12 -15.33
CA THR A 6 -14.77 3.10 -16.66
C THR A 6 -13.74 4.22 -16.82
N ALA A 7 -14.07 5.43 -16.34
CA ALA A 7 -13.15 6.56 -16.37
C ALA A 7 -11.89 6.30 -15.54
N LEU A 8 -12.03 5.72 -14.35
CA LEU A 8 -10.90 5.35 -13.51
C LEU A 8 -10.04 4.27 -14.16
N GLN A 9 -10.66 3.31 -14.83
CA GLN A 9 -9.95 2.23 -15.52
C GLN A 9 -9.12 2.78 -16.68
N GLU A 10 -9.66 3.71 -17.44
CA GLU A 10 -8.94 4.38 -18.53
C GLU A 10 -7.77 5.21 -18.01
N GLU A 11 -8.01 6.01 -16.97
CA GLU A 11 -6.97 6.80 -16.33
C GLU A 11 -5.85 5.91 -15.79
N LYS A 12 -6.20 4.84 -15.10
CA LYS A 12 -5.22 3.88 -14.57
C LYS A 12 -4.34 3.31 -15.68
N LEU A 13 -4.94 2.92 -16.81
CA LEU A 13 -4.18 2.38 -17.93
C LEU A 13 -3.23 3.42 -18.53
N GLN A 14 -3.68 4.67 -18.68
CA GLN A 14 -2.84 5.76 -19.16
C GLN A 14 -1.66 6.00 -18.22
N LEU A 15 -1.90 6.01 -16.90
CA LEU A 15 -0.85 6.20 -15.91
C LEU A 15 0.16 5.05 -15.91
N LEU A 16 -0.30 3.81 -16.05
CA LEU A 16 0.59 2.65 -16.16
C LEU A 16 1.49 2.75 -17.40
N ARG A 17 0.93 3.15 -18.53
CA ARG A 17 1.72 3.38 -19.76
C ARG A 17 2.75 4.49 -19.56
N ARG A 18 2.34 5.58 -18.92
CA ARG A 18 3.25 6.69 -18.64
C ARG A 18 4.38 6.29 -17.71
N LEU A 19 4.09 5.50 -16.67
CA LEU A 19 5.11 4.96 -15.77
C LEU A 19 6.11 4.09 -16.52
N ALA A 20 5.64 3.25 -17.44
CA ALA A 20 6.52 2.42 -18.26
C ALA A 20 7.46 3.26 -19.12
N GLU A 21 6.93 4.34 -19.74
CA GLU A 21 7.73 5.27 -20.53
C GLU A 21 8.81 5.96 -19.69
N ILE A 22 8.44 6.42 -18.50
CA ILE A 22 9.37 7.06 -17.56
C ILE A 22 10.48 6.11 -17.15
N GLU A 23 10.12 4.89 -16.81
CA GLU A 23 11.10 3.87 -16.42
C GLU A 23 12.10 3.59 -17.53
N VAL A 24 11.63 3.46 -18.75
CA VAL A 24 12.49 3.24 -19.93
C VAL A 24 13.40 4.45 -20.16
N GLU A 25 12.89 5.67 -19.99
CA GLU A 25 13.70 6.88 -20.14
C GLU A 25 14.79 6.98 -19.08
N GLN A 26 14.47 6.63 -17.85
CA GLN A 26 15.47 6.58 -16.77
C GLN A 26 16.56 5.53 -17.05
N GLN A 27 16.18 4.37 -17.56
CA GLN A 27 17.14 3.35 -17.97
C GLN A 27 18.04 3.84 -19.09
N ARG A 28 17.48 4.58 -20.06
CA ARG A 28 18.26 5.18 -21.14
C ARG A 28 19.31 6.15 -20.60
N GLN A 29 18.93 7.00 -19.66
CA GLN A 29 19.85 7.94 -19.02
C GLN A 29 20.92 7.25 -18.20
N GLN A 30 20.64 6.09 -17.65
CA GLN A 30 21.61 5.27 -16.92
C GLN A 30 22.55 4.48 -17.86
N GLY A 31 22.32 4.52 -19.15
CA GLY A 31 23.17 3.85 -20.12
C GLY A 31 22.79 2.40 -20.43
N THR A 32 21.62 1.94 -19.98
CA THR A 32 21.18 0.54 -20.18
C THR A 32 21.14 0.18 -21.67
N PHE A 33 20.84 1.14 -22.54
CA PHE A 33 20.71 0.90 -23.98
C PHE A 33 21.95 1.30 -24.79
N ASN A 34 23.10 1.56 -24.14
CA ASN A 34 24.35 1.84 -24.85
C ASN A 34 24.89 0.62 -25.60
N SER A 35 24.44 -0.56 -25.21
CA SER A 35 24.61 -1.81 -25.94
C SER A 35 23.29 -2.59 -25.87
N VAL A 36 23.21 -3.72 -26.56
CA VAL A 36 22.02 -4.57 -26.45
C VAL A 36 22.01 -5.24 -25.08
N PRO A 37 21.07 -4.88 -24.19
CA PRO A 37 21.04 -5.47 -22.85
C PRO A 37 20.52 -6.90 -22.90
N HIS A 38 20.96 -7.71 -21.95
CA HIS A 38 20.38 -9.02 -21.74
C HIS A 38 18.93 -8.86 -21.23
N TYR A 39 18.02 -9.68 -21.71
CA TYR A 39 16.59 -9.56 -21.36
C TYR A 39 16.35 -9.55 -19.84
N SER A 40 17.14 -10.32 -19.07
CA SER A 40 17.02 -10.35 -17.61
C SER A 40 17.21 -8.96 -16.96
N VAL A 41 18.02 -8.09 -17.54
CA VAL A 41 18.20 -6.72 -17.05
C VAL A 41 16.91 -5.93 -17.20
N LEU A 42 16.27 -6.05 -18.35
CA LEU A 42 14.99 -5.39 -18.64
C LEU A 42 13.89 -5.91 -17.71
N GLU A 43 13.84 -7.23 -17.52
CA GLU A 43 12.84 -7.87 -16.68
C GLU A 43 12.98 -7.46 -15.21
N GLN A 44 14.22 -7.43 -14.70
CA GLN A 44 14.46 -7.01 -13.30
C GLN A 44 14.07 -5.56 -13.07
N ALA A 45 14.36 -4.67 -14.00
CA ALA A 45 13.97 -3.27 -13.89
C ALA A 45 12.44 -3.12 -13.90
N ALA A 46 11.77 -3.83 -14.80
CA ALA A 46 10.30 -3.82 -14.86
C ALA A 46 9.69 -4.37 -13.58
N ARG A 47 10.23 -5.45 -13.04
CA ARG A 47 9.77 -6.04 -11.79
C ARG A 47 9.95 -5.07 -10.62
N GLY A 48 11.06 -4.35 -10.56
CA GLY A 48 11.32 -3.34 -9.52
C GLY A 48 10.25 -2.26 -9.50
N LEU A 49 9.87 -1.75 -10.65
CA LEU A 49 8.78 -0.78 -10.76
C LEU A 49 7.44 -1.38 -10.29
N GLY A 50 7.13 -2.60 -10.67
CA GLY A 50 5.93 -3.30 -10.23
C GLY A 50 5.88 -3.48 -8.72
N GLN A 51 7.00 -3.84 -8.10
CA GLN A 51 7.11 -4.00 -6.65
C GLN A 51 6.92 -2.65 -5.92
N GLU A 52 7.50 -1.59 -6.45
CA GLU A 52 7.31 -0.24 -5.90
C GLU A 52 5.84 0.18 -5.95
N LEU A 53 5.19 0.00 -7.10
CA LEU A 53 3.77 0.30 -7.24
C LEU A 53 2.92 -0.54 -6.29
N SER A 54 3.27 -1.82 -6.13
CA SER A 54 2.60 -2.71 -5.18
C SER A 54 2.68 -2.19 -3.75
N ARG A 55 3.89 -1.80 -3.30
CA ARG A 55 4.07 -1.26 -1.95
C ARG A 55 3.27 0.02 -1.74
N LEU A 56 3.31 0.95 -2.68
CA LEU A 56 2.55 2.21 -2.61
C LEU A 56 1.04 1.95 -2.57
N THR A 57 0.56 0.99 -3.35
CA THR A 57 -0.84 0.60 -3.38
C THR A 57 -1.26 0.01 -2.03
N GLN A 58 -0.46 -0.87 -1.46
CA GLN A 58 -0.72 -1.47 -0.15
C GLN A 58 -0.77 -0.40 0.94
N GLN A 59 0.19 0.53 0.95
CA GLN A 59 0.24 1.63 1.92
C GLN A 59 -1.01 2.51 1.81
N ARG A 60 -1.43 2.82 0.60
CA ARG A 60 -2.63 3.63 0.38
C ARG A 60 -3.89 2.90 0.84
N ALA A 61 -4.02 1.61 0.51
CA ALA A 61 -5.17 0.80 0.92
C ALA A 61 -5.28 0.72 2.45
N VAL A 62 -4.17 0.45 3.14
CA VAL A 62 -4.16 0.38 4.60
C VAL A 62 -4.52 1.73 5.21
N ARG A 63 -4.04 2.82 4.62
CA ARG A 63 -4.36 4.18 5.08
C ARG A 63 -5.84 4.50 4.95
N GLU A 64 -6.49 4.07 3.86
CA GLU A 64 -7.94 4.24 3.67
C GLU A 64 -8.74 3.41 4.69
N VAL A 65 -8.30 2.18 4.96
CA VAL A 65 -8.93 1.34 5.98
C VAL A 65 -8.79 2.00 7.36
N ALA A 66 -7.60 2.50 7.70
CA ALA A 66 -7.36 3.18 8.97
C ALA A 66 -8.23 4.44 9.12
N ALA A 67 -8.39 5.21 8.04
CA ALA A 67 -9.19 6.44 8.05
C ALA A 67 -10.68 6.17 8.28
N SER A 68 -11.17 4.97 7.98
CA SER A 68 -12.56 4.58 8.21
C SER A 68 -12.80 4.00 9.61
N SER A 69 -11.77 3.89 10.44
CA SER A 69 -11.87 3.36 11.79
C SER A 69 -12.62 4.33 12.70
N ARG A 70 -13.44 3.78 13.61
CA ARG A 70 -14.17 4.58 14.59
C ARG A 70 -13.22 5.09 15.66
N PRO A 71 -13.49 6.27 16.27
CA PRO A 71 -12.65 6.81 17.34
C PRO A 71 -12.70 5.99 18.62
N ASN A 72 -13.72 5.16 18.81
CA ASN A 72 -13.88 4.29 19.98
C ASN A 72 -14.35 2.92 19.52
N SER A 73 -13.94 1.90 20.27
CA SER A 73 -14.34 0.51 20.00
C SER A 73 -14.60 -0.22 21.32
N PRO A 74 -15.61 -1.09 21.40
CA PRO A 74 -15.88 -1.85 22.62
C PRO A 74 -14.80 -2.92 22.84
N CYS A 75 -14.37 -3.07 24.10
CA CYS A 75 -13.49 -4.14 24.50
C CYS A 75 -14.17 -5.49 24.24
N PRO A 76 -13.51 -6.44 23.56
CA PRO A 76 -14.11 -7.74 23.26
C PRO A 76 -14.38 -8.59 24.52
N LYS A 77 -13.76 -8.27 25.66
CA LYS A 77 -14.01 -8.98 26.91
C LYS A 77 -15.08 -8.34 27.80
N CYS A 78 -14.96 -7.04 28.07
CA CYS A 78 -15.83 -6.37 29.03
C CYS A 78 -16.85 -5.41 28.40
N GLY A 79 -16.74 -5.15 27.11
CA GLY A 79 -17.64 -4.26 26.39
C GLY A 79 -17.45 -2.77 26.65
N LYS A 80 -16.48 -2.37 27.45
CA LYS A 80 -16.21 -0.96 27.76
C LYS A 80 -15.70 -0.27 26.49
N SER A 81 -16.20 0.94 26.22
CA SER A 81 -15.76 1.76 25.11
C SER A 81 -14.32 2.21 25.34
N CYS A 82 -13.44 1.88 24.39
CA CYS A 82 -12.02 2.20 24.45
C CYS A 82 -11.62 3.11 23.31
N SER A 83 -10.72 4.04 23.59
CA SER A 83 -10.18 4.96 22.58
C SER A 83 -9.32 4.18 21.57
N VAL A 84 -9.51 4.48 20.28
CA VAL A 84 -8.74 3.89 19.20
C VAL A 84 -7.66 4.86 18.75
N GLU A 85 -6.43 4.39 18.70
CA GLU A 85 -5.28 5.14 18.22
C GLU A 85 -4.66 4.43 17.03
N MET A 86 -4.02 5.20 16.14
CA MET A 86 -3.30 4.63 15.01
C MET A 86 -1.88 4.27 15.41
N SER A 87 -1.49 3.04 15.15
CA SER A 87 -0.15 2.52 15.39
C SER A 87 0.55 2.25 14.06
N LYS A 88 1.81 2.65 13.97
CA LYS A 88 2.64 2.37 12.80
C LYS A 88 3.38 1.06 13.01
N ARG A 89 3.41 0.26 11.95
CA ARG A 89 4.13 -1.01 11.95
C ARG A 89 4.69 -1.28 10.57
N GLU A 90 5.86 -1.90 10.49
CA GLU A 90 6.41 -2.38 9.23
C GLU A 90 6.00 -3.84 9.04
N VAL A 91 5.49 -4.15 7.87
CA VAL A 91 5.11 -5.51 7.46
C VAL A 91 5.95 -5.90 6.26
N THR A 92 6.50 -7.10 6.28
CA THR A 92 7.21 -7.66 5.13
C THR A 92 6.18 -8.27 4.19
N SER A 93 5.92 -7.60 3.07
CA SER A 93 5.03 -8.10 2.03
C SER A 93 5.81 -8.91 1.00
N LEU A 94 5.09 -9.56 0.09
CA LEU A 94 5.71 -10.28 -1.03
C LEU A 94 6.58 -9.37 -1.90
N ASP A 95 6.27 -8.08 -1.93
CA ASP A 95 6.97 -7.09 -2.75
C ASP A 95 7.89 -6.17 -1.94
N GLY A 96 8.23 -6.58 -0.73
CA GLY A 96 9.14 -5.86 0.14
C GLY A 96 8.47 -5.22 1.35
N PRO A 97 9.22 -4.47 2.15
CA PRO A 97 8.70 -3.88 3.39
C PRO A 97 7.69 -2.79 3.09
N VAL A 98 6.59 -2.78 3.84
CA VAL A 98 5.50 -1.81 3.74
C VAL A 98 5.21 -1.27 5.14
N GLU A 99 5.20 0.07 5.28
CA GLU A 99 4.74 0.71 6.50
C GLU A 99 3.22 0.74 6.50
N VAL A 100 2.60 0.18 7.52
CA VAL A 100 1.16 0.15 7.66
C VAL A 100 0.71 0.92 8.90
N LEU A 101 -0.48 1.52 8.80
CA LEU A 101 -1.17 2.13 9.93
C LEU A 101 -2.30 1.19 10.34
N GLU A 102 -2.32 0.81 11.62
CA GLU A 102 -3.33 -0.08 12.16
C GLU A 102 -4.06 0.60 13.32
N PRO A 103 -5.40 0.47 13.39
CA PRO A 103 -6.12 0.91 14.57
C PRO A 103 -5.83 -0.03 15.74
N GLU A 104 -5.48 0.55 16.88
CA GLU A 104 -5.22 -0.18 18.11
C GLU A 104 -5.95 0.49 19.26
N ALA A 105 -6.56 -0.30 20.12
CA ALA A 105 -7.25 0.19 21.30
C ALA A 105 -6.70 -0.51 22.55
N PHE A 106 -6.75 0.20 23.68
CA PHE A 106 -6.34 -0.33 24.97
C PHE A 106 -7.51 -0.24 25.94
N CYS A 107 -7.84 -1.36 26.59
CA CYS A 107 -8.85 -1.38 27.64
C CYS A 107 -8.16 -1.25 29.01
N PRO A 108 -8.34 -0.13 29.73
CA PRO A 108 -7.71 0.05 31.04
C PRO A 108 -8.31 -0.88 32.12
N ALA A 109 -9.56 -1.29 31.96
CA ALA A 109 -10.20 -2.22 32.89
C ALA A 109 -9.63 -3.65 32.76
N CYS A 110 -9.42 -4.13 31.55
CA CYS A 110 -8.83 -5.45 31.28
C CYS A 110 -7.31 -5.42 31.15
N ARG A 111 -6.70 -4.22 31.06
CA ARG A 111 -5.27 -4.00 30.83
C ARG A 111 -4.74 -4.75 29.61
N ARG A 112 -5.48 -4.68 28.50
CA ARG A 112 -5.14 -5.37 27.26
C ARG A 112 -5.30 -4.46 26.06
N SER A 113 -4.36 -4.58 25.13
CA SER A 113 -4.50 -4.00 23.79
C SER A 113 -5.28 -4.96 22.90
N PHE A 114 -6.02 -4.39 21.95
CA PHE A 114 -6.73 -5.18 20.95
C PHE A 114 -6.83 -4.40 19.65
N PHE A 115 -7.04 -5.12 18.55
CA PHE A 115 -7.27 -4.52 17.25
C PHE A 115 -8.77 -4.46 17.02
N PRO A 116 -9.37 -3.25 16.88
CA PRO A 116 -10.80 -3.13 16.64
C PRO A 116 -11.20 -3.82 15.35
N SER A 117 -12.31 -4.55 15.41
CA SER A 117 -12.93 -5.10 14.21
C SER A 117 -13.63 -4.00 13.43
N ALA A 118 -13.56 -4.09 12.12
CA ALA A 118 -14.26 -3.15 11.25
C ALA A 118 -15.79 -3.34 11.35
#